data_9adaf4a87e07c954b2b599a259be1911
#
_entry.id   9adaf4a87e07c954b2b599a259be1911
#
_cell.length_a   1.000
_cell.length_b   1.000
_cell.length_c   1.000
_cell.angle_alpha   90.00
_cell.angle_beta   90.00
_cell.angle_gamma   90.00
#
_symmetry.space_group_name_H-M   'P 1'
#
loop_
_entity.id
_entity.type
_entity.pdbx_description
1 polymer ?
#
loop_
_entity_poly.entity_id
_entity_poly.type
_entity_poly.pdbx_seq_one_letter_code
_entity_poly.pdbx_strand_id
1 'polypeptide(L)'
;LGDVYKRQAFGLLLFVLGAGSTINDLGKESSNSYILLLASFAVIWGVMFVWFSNVISETNQKMYSDQLNRSFVHGMAWFIFSEVMFFFAFFLALGYVRLFAVPWLGGEGEKGIANILWPAFESTWPVMETPDNENFPGAHHNMAIPGFSKLHTWLPFWNTLCLVTSSGTIALAEAALKKGNRTAFK
;
A
#
# COMPACT_ATOMS: atom_id res chain seq x y z
N LEU A 1 -19.75 14.39 -15.40
CA LEU A 1 -19.03 14.03 -14.16
C LEU A 1 -19.72 12.90 -13.38
N GLY A 2 -21.06 12.90 -13.24
CA GLY A 2 -21.75 11.87 -12.44
C GLY A 2 -21.57 10.43 -12.89
N ASP A 3 -21.39 10.18 -14.17
CA ASP A 3 -21.26 8.81 -14.70
C ASP A 3 -19.87 8.19 -14.46
N VAL A 4 -18.82 9.01 -14.37
CA VAL A 4 -17.47 8.53 -14.05
C VAL A 4 -17.43 7.99 -12.62
N TYR A 5 -17.98 8.71 -11.65
CA TYR A 5 -18.03 8.28 -10.26
C TYR A 5 -18.84 7.00 -10.06
N LYS A 6 -19.97 6.85 -10.79
CA LYS A 6 -20.78 5.62 -10.73
C LYS A 6 -20.00 4.41 -11.25
N ARG A 7 -19.31 4.56 -12.38
CA ARG A 7 -18.47 3.50 -12.95
C ARG A 7 -17.28 3.14 -12.06
N GLN A 8 -16.65 4.15 -11.44
CA GLN A 8 -15.57 3.96 -10.49
C GLN A 8 -16.07 3.23 -9.23
N ALA A 9 -17.19 3.64 -8.65
CA ALA A 9 -17.80 2.98 -7.50
C ALA A 9 -18.15 1.51 -7.81
N PHE A 10 -18.66 1.22 -8.99
CA PHE A 10 -18.93 -0.15 -9.43
C PHE A 10 -17.64 -0.96 -9.57
N GLY A 11 -16.60 -0.39 -10.17
CA GLY A 11 -15.27 -1.03 -10.26
C GLY A 11 -14.65 -1.34 -8.89
N LEU A 12 -14.77 -0.41 -7.94
CA LEU A 12 -14.31 -0.61 -6.55
C LEU A 12 -15.12 -1.69 -5.83
N LEU A 13 -16.44 -1.73 -6.02
CA LEU A 13 -17.28 -2.79 -5.46
C LEU A 13 -16.83 -4.17 -5.97
N LEU A 14 -16.65 -4.31 -7.28
CA LEU A 14 -16.14 -5.55 -7.86
C LEU A 14 -14.75 -5.91 -7.33
N PHE A 15 -13.89 -4.92 -7.11
CA PHE A 15 -12.55 -5.13 -6.55
C PHE A 15 -12.61 -5.69 -5.12
N VAL A 16 -13.42 -5.09 -4.26
CA VAL A 16 -13.58 -5.57 -2.86
C VAL A 16 -14.14 -6.99 -2.82
N LEU A 17 -15.16 -7.28 -3.63
CA LEU A 17 -15.74 -8.63 -3.73
C LEU A 17 -14.73 -9.63 -4.32
N GLY A 18 -13.99 -9.25 -5.35
CA GLY A 18 -12.98 -10.09 -5.98
C GLY A 18 -11.79 -10.36 -5.05
N ALA A 19 -11.31 -9.34 -4.35
CA ALA A 19 -10.23 -9.49 -3.36
C ALA A 19 -10.67 -10.36 -2.19
N GLY A 20 -11.86 -10.12 -1.62
CA GLY A 20 -12.40 -10.94 -0.54
C GLY A 20 -12.59 -12.40 -0.93
N SER A 21 -13.13 -12.67 -2.12
CA SER A 21 -13.27 -14.03 -2.65
C SER A 21 -11.90 -14.70 -2.84
N THR A 22 -10.94 -13.98 -3.41
CA THR A 22 -9.59 -14.53 -3.64
C THR A 22 -8.88 -14.86 -2.35
N ILE A 23 -8.97 -13.98 -1.34
CA ILE A 23 -8.37 -14.21 -0.01
C ILE A 23 -9.03 -15.42 0.67
N ASN A 24 -10.37 -15.53 0.61
CA ASN A 24 -11.10 -16.67 1.20
C ASN A 24 -10.79 -18.01 0.53
N ASP A 25 -10.36 -17.96 -0.73
CA ASP A 25 -10.03 -19.16 -1.50
C ASP A 25 -8.53 -19.47 -1.54
N LEU A 26 -7.70 -18.67 -0.85
CA LEU A 26 -6.29 -18.98 -0.67
C LEU A 26 -6.13 -20.34 0.03
N GLY A 27 -5.44 -21.27 -0.62
CA GLY A 27 -5.23 -22.63 -0.11
C GLY A 27 -6.22 -23.69 -0.62
N LYS A 28 -7.22 -23.32 -1.43
CA LYS A 28 -8.08 -24.29 -2.12
C LYS A 28 -7.48 -24.69 -3.47
N GLU A 29 -7.48 -25.96 -3.78
CA GLU A 29 -6.83 -26.52 -4.99
C GLU A 29 -7.45 -26.06 -6.33
N SER A 30 -8.70 -25.61 -6.33
CA SER A 30 -9.34 -25.05 -7.54
C SER A 30 -10.24 -23.89 -7.19
N SER A 31 -9.78 -22.68 -7.42
CA SER A 31 -10.56 -21.48 -7.27
C SER A 31 -10.42 -20.58 -8.50
N ASN A 32 -11.55 -20.14 -9.03
CA ASN A 32 -11.62 -19.16 -10.11
C ASN A 32 -11.90 -17.74 -9.60
N SER A 33 -11.82 -17.51 -8.29
CA SER A 33 -12.13 -16.22 -7.66
C SER A 33 -11.24 -15.08 -8.14
N TYR A 34 -9.99 -15.38 -8.55
CA TYR A 34 -9.08 -14.39 -9.14
C TYR A 34 -9.61 -13.76 -10.44
N ILE A 35 -10.54 -14.43 -11.16
CA ILE A 35 -11.12 -13.89 -12.40
C ILE A 35 -11.92 -12.62 -12.09
N LEU A 36 -12.70 -12.62 -11.02
CA LEU A 36 -13.45 -11.44 -10.58
C LEU A 36 -12.50 -10.29 -10.20
N LEU A 37 -11.40 -10.60 -9.53
CA LEU A 37 -10.36 -9.64 -9.19
C LEU A 37 -9.72 -9.03 -10.45
N LEU A 38 -9.34 -9.85 -11.42
CA LEU A 38 -8.79 -9.38 -12.69
C LEU A 38 -9.80 -8.54 -13.49
N ALA A 39 -11.06 -8.96 -13.53
CA ALA A 39 -12.12 -8.19 -14.17
C ALA A 39 -12.31 -6.81 -13.53
N SER A 40 -12.24 -6.74 -12.20
CA SER A 40 -12.33 -5.47 -11.47
C SER A 40 -11.18 -4.52 -11.81
N PHE A 41 -9.95 -5.04 -11.89
CA PHE A 41 -8.80 -4.26 -12.37
C PHE A 41 -9.01 -3.72 -13.77
N ALA A 42 -9.49 -4.55 -14.70
CA ALA A 42 -9.75 -4.11 -16.07
C ALA A 42 -10.79 -2.97 -16.12
N VAL A 43 -11.86 -3.05 -15.31
CA VAL A 43 -12.88 -1.99 -15.20
C VAL A 43 -12.28 -0.71 -14.62
N ILE A 44 -11.54 -0.80 -13.51
CA ILE A 44 -10.92 0.36 -12.86
C ILE A 44 -9.93 1.04 -13.81
N TRP A 45 -9.05 0.29 -14.46
CA TRP A 45 -8.08 0.82 -15.42
C TRP A 45 -8.77 1.47 -16.62
N GLY A 46 -9.85 0.87 -17.15
CA GLY A 46 -10.64 1.46 -18.23
C GLY A 46 -11.26 2.79 -17.83
N VAL A 47 -11.84 2.88 -16.64
CA VAL A 47 -12.41 4.13 -16.10
C VAL A 47 -11.32 5.18 -15.88
N MET A 48 -10.18 4.80 -15.32
CA MET A 48 -9.03 5.69 -15.11
C MET A 48 -8.50 6.25 -16.44
N PHE A 49 -8.37 5.40 -17.45
CA PHE A 49 -7.90 5.82 -18.77
C PHE A 49 -8.83 6.87 -19.40
N VAL A 50 -10.14 6.64 -19.36
CA VAL A 50 -11.13 7.60 -19.86
C VAL A 50 -11.09 8.89 -19.07
N TRP A 51 -10.98 8.82 -17.75
CA TRP A 51 -10.90 9.99 -16.90
C TRP A 51 -9.67 10.84 -17.22
N PHE A 52 -8.47 10.24 -17.24
CA PHE A 52 -7.25 10.98 -17.57
C PHE A 52 -7.28 11.57 -19.00
N SER A 53 -7.86 10.85 -19.96
CA SER A 53 -8.01 11.36 -21.33
C SER A 53 -8.88 12.62 -21.34
N ASN A 54 -9.98 12.65 -20.57
CA ASN A 54 -10.83 13.82 -20.43
C ASN A 54 -10.09 14.98 -19.75
N VAL A 55 -9.36 14.73 -18.67
CA VAL A 55 -8.54 15.73 -17.95
C VAL A 55 -7.52 16.37 -18.89
N ILE A 56 -6.83 15.58 -19.71
CA ILE A 56 -5.87 16.07 -20.70
C ILE A 56 -6.58 16.96 -21.74
N SER A 57 -7.74 16.53 -22.24
CA SER A 57 -8.53 17.29 -23.22
C SER A 57 -8.99 18.63 -22.63
N GLU A 58 -9.54 18.64 -21.43
CA GLU A 58 -10.01 19.84 -20.72
C GLU A 58 -8.84 20.81 -20.43
N THR A 59 -7.68 20.28 -20.03
CA THR A 59 -6.48 21.09 -19.82
C THR A 59 -5.98 21.74 -21.10
N ASN A 60 -5.98 21.01 -22.22
CA ASN A 60 -5.58 21.56 -23.52
C ASN A 60 -6.54 22.65 -24.01
N GLN A 61 -7.82 22.56 -23.67
CA GLN A 61 -8.83 23.55 -23.97
C GLN A 61 -8.84 24.74 -23.01
N LYS A 62 -7.93 24.76 -22.02
CA LYS A 62 -7.83 25.81 -20.99
C LYS A 62 -9.15 26.06 -20.23
N MET A 63 -9.89 25.00 -19.96
CA MET A 63 -11.20 25.08 -19.27
C MET A 63 -11.06 25.29 -17.78
N TYR A 64 -9.86 25.17 -17.23
CA TYR A 64 -9.63 25.29 -15.77
C TYR A 64 -9.36 26.73 -15.34
N SER A 65 -10.09 27.16 -14.31
CA SER A 65 -9.87 28.46 -13.67
C SER A 65 -8.69 28.40 -12.68
N ASP A 66 -8.14 29.58 -12.32
CA ASP A 66 -7.07 29.65 -11.30
C ASP A 66 -7.52 29.13 -9.94
N GLN A 67 -8.81 29.29 -9.60
CA GLN A 67 -9.38 28.73 -8.39
C GLN A 67 -9.35 27.20 -8.41
N LEU A 68 -9.67 26.58 -9.53
CA LEU A 68 -9.63 25.13 -9.69
C LEU A 68 -8.20 24.61 -9.60
N ASN A 69 -7.23 25.32 -10.19
CA ASN A 69 -5.81 24.99 -10.09
C ASN A 69 -5.32 24.98 -8.62
N ARG A 70 -5.76 25.96 -7.82
CA ARG A 70 -5.46 25.99 -6.37
C ARG A 70 -6.11 24.79 -5.65
N SER A 71 -7.32 24.41 -6.04
CA SER A 71 -8.00 23.25 -5.46
C SER A 71 -7.24 21.94 -5.73
N PHE A 72 -6.62 21.77 -6.90
CA PHE A 72 -5.76 20.63 -7.19
C PHE A 72 -4.51 20.60 -6.29
N VAL A 73 -3.88 21.76 -6.05
CA VAL A 73 -2.74 21.86 -5.14
C VAL A 73 -3.14 21.47 -3.70
N HIS A 74 -4.28 21.97 -3.22
CA HIS A 74 -4.79 21.58 -1.91
C HIS A 74 -5.17 20.10 -1.86
N GLY A 75 -5.78 19.56 -2.91
CA GLY A 75 -6.08 18.12 -3.01
C GLY A 75 -4.83 17.26 -2.90
N MET A 76 -3.74 17.63 -3.57
CA MET A 76 -2.45 16.94 -3.46
C MET A 76 -1.87 17.06 -2.04
N ALA A 77 -1.96 18.22 -1.39
CA ALA A 77 -1.49 18.39 -0.02
C ALA A 77 -2.25 17.47 0.96
N TRP A 78 -3.57 17.36 0.83
CA TRP A 78 -4.38 16.44 1.63
C TRP A 78 -4.09 14.98 1.33
N PHE A 79 -3.81 14.64 0.07
CA PHE A 79 -3.38 13.29 -0.29
C PHE A 79 -2.06 12.93 0.40
N ILE A 80 -1.03 13.79 0.31
CA ILE A 80 0.25 13.58 0.99
C ILE A 80 0.05 13.46 2.51
N PHE A 81 -0.79 14.31 3.09
CA PHE A 81 -1.12 14.24 4.52
C PHE A 81 -1.75 12.89 4.89
N SER A 82 -2.68 12.38 4.08
CA SER A 82 -3.29 11.06 4.32
C SER A 82 -2.28 9.93 4.30
N GLU A 83 -1.32 9.95 3.39
CA GLU A 83 -0.23 8.97 3.31
C GLU A 83 0.68 9.03 4.55
N VAL A 84 1.03 10.23 5.00
CA VAL A 84 1.79 10.42 6.25
C VAL A 84 1.03 9.84 7.44
N MET A 85 -0.28 10.09 7.55
CA MET A 85 -1.11 9.56 8.64
C MET A 85 -1.26 8.04 8.56
N PHE A 86 -1.32 7.47 7.35
CA PHE A 86 -1.33 6.03 7.13
C PHE A 86 -0.06 5.37 7.72
N PHE A 87 1.12 5.85 7.36
CA PHE A 87 2.38 5.35 7.92
C PHE A 87 2.49 5.59 9.43
N PHE A 88 2.04 6.75 9.89
CA PHE A 88 2.04 7.08 11.32
C PHE A 88 1.21 6.08 12.13
N ALA A 89 0.04 5.68 11.64
CA ALA A 89 -0.80 4.67 12.29
C ALA A 89 -0.09 3.32 12.42
N PHE A 90 0.61 2.88 11.35
CA PHE A 90 1.39 1.63 11.41
C PHE A 90 2.58 1.71 12.36
N PHE A 91 3.31 2.83 12.37
CA PHE A 91 4.41 3.01 13.32
C PHE A 91 3.94 3.09 14.78
N LEU A 92 2.80 3.72 15.02
CA LEU A 92 2.18 3.71 16.36
C LEU A 92 1.78 2.29 16.78
N ALA A 93 1.15 1.54 15.88
CA ALA A 93 0.78 0.15 16.16
C ALA A 93 2.02 -0.72 16.43
N LEU A 94 3.07 -0.57 15.61
CA LEU A 94 4.33 -1.26 15.81
C LEU A 94 4.97 -0.89 17.17
N GLY A 95 4.99 0.41 17.48
CA GLY A 95 5.50 0.91 18.78
C GLY A 95 4.71 0.33 19.94
N TYR A 96 3.38 0.32 19.85
CA TYR A 96 2.51 -0.27 20.88
C TYR A 96 2.79 -1.76 21.09
N VAL A 97 2.87 -2.52 19.99
CA VAL A 97 3.14 -3.96 20.07
C VAL A 97 4.51 -4.21 20.72
N ARG A 98 5.55 -3.51 20.27
CA ARG A 98 6.90 -3.72 20.74
C ARG A 98 7.13 -3.28 22.19
N LEU A 99 6.57 -2.13 22.58
CA LEU A 99 6.84 -1.51 23.90
C LEU A 99 5.88 -1.97 24.99
N PHE A 100 4.69 -2.43 24.61
CA PHE A 100 3.65 -2.79 25.57
C PHE A 100 3.15 -4.22 25.40
N ALA A 101 2.60 -4.58 24.23
CA ALA A 101 1.91 -5.85 24.07
C ALA A 101 2.84 -7.06 24.24
N VAL A 102 4.02 -7.04 23.60
CA VAL A 102 4.99 -8.14 23.70
C VAL A 102 5.55 -8.29 25.11
N PRO A 103 6.02 -7.25 25.82
CA PRO A 103 6.40 -7.33 27.22
C PRO A 103 5.29 -7.86 28.14
N TRP A 104 4.06 -7.37 27.98
CA TRP A 104 2.93 -7.83 28.81
C TRP A 104 2.64 -9.32 28.62
N LEU A 105 2.67 -9.81 27.37
CA LEU A 105 2.49 -11.25 27.08
C LEU A 105 3.64 -12.10 27.65
N GLY A 106 4.86 -11.56 27.70
CA GLY A 106 6.02 -12.19 28.32
C GLY A 106 6.08 -12.09 29.84
N GLY A 107 5.06 -11.50 30.49
CA GLY A 107 5.01 -11.39 31.95
C GLY A 107 5.63 -10.13 32.53
N GLU A 108 6.00 -9.17 31.71
CA GLU A 108 6.65 -7.91 32.14
C GLU A 108 5.62 -6.78 32.32
N GLY A 109 5.91 -5.87 33.25
CA GLY A 109 5.13 -4.64 33.44
C GLY A 109 3.77 -4.83 34.10
N GLU A 110 2.95 -3.78 34.07
CA GLU A 110 1.68 -3.70 34.82
C GLU A 110 0.63 -4.75 34.39
N LYS A 111 0.68 -5.16 33.12
CA LYS A 111 -0.23 -6.17 32.54
C LYS A 111 0.44 -7.52 32.28
N GLY A 112 1.55 -7.78 32.94
CA GLY A 112 2.27 -9.06 32.85
C GLY A 112 1.47 -10.29 33.28
N ILE A 113 0.32 -10.08 33.97
CA ILE A 113 -0.66 -11.15 34.27
C ILE A 113 -1.16 -11.85 33.00
N ALA A 114 -1.08 -11.23 31.82
CA ALA A 114 -1.43 -11.86 30.55
C ALA A 114 -0.60 -13.11 30.24
N ASN A 115 0.60 -13.25 30.82
CA ASN A 115 1.45 -14.42 30.69
C ASN A 115 0.85 -15.68 31.29
N ILE A 116 -0.12 -15.58 32.22
CA ILE A 116 -0.85 -16.74 32.75
C ILE A 116 -1.57 -17.50 31.63
N LEU A 117 -2.03 -16.80 30.60
CA LEU A 117 -2.69 -17.43 29.44
C LEU A 117 -1.67 -18.10 28.50
N TRP A 118 -0.44 -17.59 28.48
CA TRP A 118 0.62 -17.99 27.55
C TRP A 118 1.96 -18.19 28.27
N PRO A 119 2.07 -19.13 29.22
CA PRO A 119 3.22 -19.24 30.11
C PRO A 119 4.53 -19.63 29.39
N ALA A 120 4.44 -20.18 28.18
CA ALA A 120 5.58 -20.55 27.36
C ALA A 120 6.09 -19.41 26.46
N PHE A 121 5.37 -18.27 26.41
CA PHE A 121 5.74 -17.16 25.54
C PHE A 121 6.85 -16.31 26.18
N GLU A 122 7.91 -16.11 25.42
CA GLU A 122 9.02 -15.22 25.80
C GLU A 122 8.97 -13.91 24.99
N SER A 123 9.14 -12.78 25.69
CA SER A 123 9.16 -11.45 25.05
C SER A 123 10.48 -11.20 24.34
N THR A 124 10.67 -11.79 23.18
CA THR A 124 11.82 -11.58 22.32
C THR A 124 11.49 -10.70 21.11
N TRP A 125 12.47 -9.97 20.61
CA TRP A 125 12.33 -9.17 19.41
C TRP A 125 13.46 -9.47 18.40
N PRO A 126 13.14 -9.71 17.10
CA PRO A 126 11.79 -9.80 16.51
C PRO A 126 11.01 -11.00 17.02
N VAL A 127 9.67 -10.86 17.08
CA VAL A 127 8.78 -11.95 17.51
C VAL A 127 8.74 -12.99 16.41
N MET A 128 9.38 -14.14 16.64
CA MET A 128 9.43 -15.27 15.71
C MET A 128 8.41 -16.36 16.07
N GLU A 129 8.02 -16.40 17.32
CA GLU A 129 7.00 -17.33 17.84
C GLU A 129 5.82 -16.54 18.38
N THR A 130 4.63 -17.00 18.08
CA THR A 130 3.39 -16.40 18.61
C THR A 130 3.02 -17.04 19.95
N PRO A 131 2.23 -16.38 20.81
CA PRO A 131 1.75 -16.99 22.06
C PRO A 131 1.02 -18.31 21.84
N ASP A 132 0.23 -18.40 20.77
CA ASP A 132 -0.47 -19.61 20.34
C ASP A 132 0.13 -20.11 19.01
N ASN A 133 1.29 -20.74 19.12
CA ASN A 133 2.06 -21.18 17.95
C ASN A 133 1.41 -22.40 17.23
N GLU A 134 0.49 -23.11 17.88
CA GLU A 134 -0.22 -24.24 17.27
C GLU A 134 -1.26 -23.76 16.26
N ASN A 135 -2.05 -22.73 16.61
CA ASN A 135 -3.10 -22.20 15.75
C ASN A 135 -2.59 -21.06 14.85
N PHE A 136 -1.61 -20.30 15.32
CA PHE A 136 -1.04 -19.14 14.62
C PHE A 136 0.48 -19.24 14.57
N PRO A 137 1.04 -20.05 13.66
CA PRO A 137 2.48 -20.21 13.54
C PRO A 137 3.16 -18.88 13.26
N GLY A 138 4.28 -18.63 13.90
CA GLY A 138 5.08 -17.44 13.75
C GLY A 138 5.81 -17.38 12.40
N ALA A 139 6.60 -16.33 12.20
CA ALA A 139 7.39 -16.16 10.99
C ALA A 139 8.52 -17.20 10.92
N HIS A 140 8.63 -17.93 9.82
CA HIS A 140 9.67 -18.94 9.63
C HIS A 140 11.06 -18.33 9.38
N HIS A 141 11.12 -17.06 8.97
CA HIS A 141 12.35 -16.37 8.62
C HIS A 141 12.40 -14.96 9.20
N ASN A 142 13.54 -14.61 9.79
CA ASN A 142 13.81 -13.23 10.12
C ASN A 142 14.12 -12.44 8.83
N MET A 143 13.48 -11.29 8.64
CA MET A 143 13.68 -10.37 7.51
C MET A 143 14.94 -9.52 7.67
N ALA A 144 16.01 -10.09 8.22
CA ALA A 144 17.31 -9.42 8.31
C ALA A 144 17.84 -9.08 6.91
N ILE A 145 18.60 -7.98 6.84
CA ILE A 145 19.25 -7.54 5.60
C ILE A 145 20.26 -8.61 5.19
N PRO A 146 20.16 -9.21 4.00
CA PRO A 146 21.16 -10.15 3.52
C PRO A 146 22.48 -9.41 3.27
N GLY A 147 23.59 -10.14 3.31
CA GLY A 147 24.90 -9.58 2.95
C GLY A 147 24.90 -9.02 1.51
N PHE A 148 25.81 -8.11 1.21
CA PHE A 148 25.88 -7.41 -0.09
C PHE A 148 25.84 -8.35 -1.30
N SER A 149 26.40 -9.55 -1.20
CA SER A 149 26.40 -10.56 -2.26
C SER A 149 25.02 -11.10 -2.62
N LYS A 150 24.07 -11.07 -1.67
CA LYS A 150 22.69 -11.57 -1.85
C LYS A 150 21.64 -10.45 -1.92
N LEU A 151 22.07 -9.19 -2.03
CA LEU A 151 21.18 -8.03 -2.04
C LEU A 151 20.16 -8.10 -3.22
N HIS A 152 20.59 -8.65 -4.35
CA HIS A 152 19.75 -8.82 -5.53
C HIS A 152 18.58 -9.80 -5.35
N THR A 153 18.62 -10.68 -4.34
CA THR A 153 17.51 -11.60 -4.03
C THR A 153 16.52 -10.99 -3.02
N TRP A 154 16.83 -9.82 -2.49
CA TRP A 154 16.05 -9.16 -1.45
C TRP A 154 15.01 -8.21 -2.03
N LEU A 155 13.74 -8.54 -1.86
CA LEU A 155 12.62 -7.77 -2.42
C LEU A 155 12.62 -6.28 -2.02
N PRO A 156 12.88 -5.89 -0.75
CA PRO A 156 12.95 -4.48 -0.37
C PRO A 156 14.01 -3.66 -1.11
N PHE A 157 15.12 -4.28 -1.53
CA PHE A 157 16.12 -3.61 -2.37
C PHE A 157 15.54 -3.20 -3.71
N TRP A 158 14.87 -4.11 -4.40
CA TRP A 158 14.24 -3.82 -5.70
C TRP A 158 13.12 -2.79 -5.57
N ASN A 159 12.33 -2.87 -4.49
CA ASN A 159 11.30 -1.87 -4.21
C ASN A 159 11.91 -0.47 -4.06
N THR A 160 12.97 -0.34 -3.25
CA THR A 160 13.68 0.93 -3.05
C THR A 160 14.28 1.44 -4.36
N LEU A 161 14.91 0.56 -5.15
CA LEU A 161 15.49 0.91 -6.44
C LEU A 161 14.41 1.44 -7.41
N CYS A 162 13.26 0.77 -7.50
CA CYS A 162 12.13 1.23 -8.32
C CYS A 162 11.61 2.60 -7.87
N LEU A 163 11.47 2.83 -6.56
CA LEU A 163 11.01 4.11 -6.02
C LEU A 163 11.99 5.26 -6.30
N VAL A 164 13.28 5.04 -6.11
CA VAL A 164 14.31 6.05 -6.41
C VAL A 164 14.36 6.34 -7.91
N THR A 165 14.31 5.30 -8.74
CA THR A 165 14.30 5.47 -10.20
C THR A 165 13.05 6.22 -10.66
N SER A 166 11.87 5.90 -10.12
CA SER A 166 10.63 6.61 -10.46
C SER A 166 10.70 8.10 -10.09
N SER A 167 11.29 8.44 -8.94
CA SER A 167 11.50 9.84 -8.55
C SER A 167 12.41 10.57 -9.53
N GLY A 168 13.48 9.92 -9.99
CA GLY A 168 14.37 10.46 -11.02
C GLY A 168 13.67 10.69 -12.36
N THR A 169 12.89 9.72 -12.83
CA THR A 169 12.14 9.83 -14.09
C THR A 169 11.09 10.93 -14.05
N ILE A 170 10.38 11.08 -12.92
CA ILE A 170 9.40 12.18 -12.73
C ILE A 170 10.11 13.54 -12.77
N ALA A 171 11.25 13.69 -12.10
CA ALA A 171 12.01 14.94 -12.11
C ALA A 171 12.49 15.31 -13.53
N LEU A 172 12.95 14.33 -14.31
CA LEU A 172 13.34 14.52 -15.70
C LEU A 172 12.15 14.92 -16.60
N ALA A 173 11.00 14.26 -16.41
CA ALA A 173 9.77 14.58 -17.12
C ALA A 173 9.29 16.01 -16.81
N GLU A 174 9.31 16.41 -15.53
CA GLU A 174 8.97 17.78 -15.12
C GLU A 174 9.91 18.82 -15.78
N ALA A 175 11.22 18.56 -15.77
CA ALA A 175 12.20 19.44 -16.41
C ALA A 175 11.98 19.54 -17.92
N ALA A 176 11.66 18.43 -18.59
CA ALA A 176 11.34 18.41 -20.01
C ALA A 176 10.07 19.21 -20.33
N LEU A 177 9.03 19.08 -19.48
CA LEU A 177 7.79 19.83 -19.62
C LEU A 177 8.01 21.33 -19.47
N LYS A 178 8.80 21.77 -18.47
CA LYS A 178 9.17 23.18 -18.28
C LYS A 178 9.92 23.77 -19.48
N LYS A 179 10.72 22.95 -20.18
CA LYS A 179 11.41 23.32 -21.42
C LYS A 179 10.53 23.24 -22.68
N GLY A 180 9.26 22.85 -22.55
CA GLY A 180 8.35 22.68 -23.69
C GLY A 180 8.63 21.44 -24.55
N ASN A 181 9.53 20.55 -24.13
CA ASN A 181 9.88 19.35 -24.88
C ASN A 181 8.93 18.21 -24.54
N ARG A 182 7.81 18.12 -25.26
CA ARG A 182 6.78 17.09 -25.04
C ARG A 182 7.23 15.67 -25.42
N THR A 183 8.24 15.53 -26.26
CA THR A 183 8.76 14.21 -26.65
C THR A 183 9.57 13.58 -25.51
N ALA A 184 10.37 14.38 -24.83
CA ALA A 184 11.16 13.92 -23.68
C ALA A 184 10.33 13.79 -22.39
N PHE A 185 9.15 14.40 -22.34
CA PHE A 185 8.18 14.26 -21.23
C PHE A 185 7.49 12.91 -21.21
N LYS A 186 7.24 12.27 -22.38
CA LYS A 186 6.59 10.96 -22.50
C LYS A 186 7.53 9.83 -22.13
#